data_bf083a66d1ae5066983c274fc28529ea
#
_entry.id   bf083a66d1ae5066983c274fc28529ea
#
_cell.length_a   1.000
_cell.length_b   1.000
_cell.length_c   1.000
_cell.angle_alpha   90.00
_cell.angle_beta   90.00
_cell.angle_gamma   90.00
#
_symmetry.space_group_name_H-M   'P 1'
#
loop_
_entity.id
_entity.type
_entity.pdbx_description
1 polymer ?
#
loop_
_entity_poly.entity_id
_entity_poly.type
_entity_poly.pdbx_seq_one_letter_code
_entity_poly.pdbx_strand_id
1 'polypeptide(L)' 'MTTFKCPGCDYTYDETKGAPREGFPAGTSFSDIPEDWCCPDCAVREKVDFEEIGAMK' A
#
# COMPACT_ATOMS: atom_id res chain seq x y z
N MET A 1 6.34 -11.26 -2.41
CA MET A 1 5.85 -9.98 -1.91
C MET A 1 4.39 -9.83 -2.24
N THR A 2 3.71 -8.95 -1.58
CA THR A 2 2.26 -8.85 -1.67
C THR A 2 1.85 -7.49 -2.22
N THR A 3 0.75 -7.46 -2.94
CA THR A 3 0.18 -6.22 -3.44
C THR A 3 -1.10 -5.91 -2.69
N PHE A 4 -1.27 -4.68 -2.30
CA PHE A 4 -2.46 -4.23 -1.59
C PHE A 4 -3.17 -3.18 -2.43
N LYS A 5 -4.48 -3.17 -2.39
CA LYS A 5 -5.28 -2.26 -3.22
C LYS A 5 -6.21 -1.43 -2.36
N CYS A 6 -6.30 -0.16 -2.69
CA CYS A 6 -7.26 0.72 -2.05
C CYS A 6 -8.66 0.41 -2.57
N PRO A 7 -9.62 0.13 -1.69
CA PRO A 7 -10.96 -0.23 -2.15
C PRO A 7 -11.74 0.95 -2.71
N GLY A 8 -11.28 2.17 -2.46
CA GLY A 8 -12.00 3.35 -2.92
C GLY A 8 -11.50 3.93 -4.22
N CYS A 9 -10.34 3.49 -4.68
CA CYS A 9 -9.77 3.95 -5.93
C CYS A 9 -8.90 2.83 -6.48
N ASP A 10 -8.15 3.09 -7.52
CA ASP A 10 -7.34 2.04 -8.13
C ASP A 10 -5.90 2.04 -7.67
N TYR A 11 -5.60 2.77 -6.63
CA TYR A 11 -4.23 2.81 -6.14
C TYR A 11 -3.82 1.45 -5.59
N THR A 12 -2.63 1.01 -5.96
CA THR A 12 -2.09 -0.24 -5.44
C THR A 12 -0.73 0.01 -4.83
N TYR A 13 -0.45 -0.71 -3.75
CA TYR A 13 0.86 -0.70 -3.13
C TYR A 13 1.50 -2.07 -3.34
N ASP A 14 2.60 -2.10 -4.06
CA ASP A 14 3.34 -3.32 -4.33
C ASP A 14 4.58 -3.31 -3.46
N GLU A 15 4.68 -4.28 -2.55
CA GLU A 15 5.81 -4.31 -1.63
C GLU A 15 7.14 -4.42 -2.35
N THR A 16 7.14 -5.06 -3.52
CA THR A 16 8.37 -5.19 -4.29
C THR A 16 8.85 -3.84 -4.81
N LYS A 17 7.92 -2.99 -5.21
CA LYS A 17 8.25 -1.68 -5.77
C LYS A 17 8.30 -0.60 -4.72
N GLY A 18 7.59 -0.78 -3.63
CA GLY A 18 7.49 0.23 -2.60
C GLY A 18 6.72 1.44 -3.09
N ALA A 19 6.88 2.54 -2.37
CA ALA A 19 6.28 3.81 -2.72
C ALA A 19 7.27 4.90 -2.36
N PRO A 20 8.30 5.11 -3.19
CA PRO A 20 9.35 6.06 -2.83
C PRO A 20 8.85 7.47 -2.60
N ARG A 21 7.78 7.85 -3.30
CA ARG A 21 7.19 9.18 -3.10
C ARG A 21 6.61 9.36 -1.71
N GLU A 22 6.22 8.24 -1.09
CA GLU A 22 5.67 8.27 0.26
C GLU A 22 6.75 8.00 1.31
N GLY A 23 7.99 7.83 0.88
CA GLY A 23 9.06 7.53 1.80
C GLY A 23 9.27 6.05 2.04
N PHE A 24 8.65 5.20 1.24
CA PHE A 24 8.78 3.75 1.39
C PHE A 24 9.58 3.19 0.23
N PRO A 25 10.85 2.86 0.44
CA PRO A 25 11.67 2.31 -0.64
C PRO A 25 11.19 0.93 -1.06
N ALA A 26 11.66 0.50 -2.22
CA ALA A 26 11.33 -0.83 -2.72
C ALA A 26 11.68 -1.88 -1.67
N GLY A 27 10.79 -2.83 -1.48
CA GLY A 27 10.99 -3.87 -0.48
C GLY A 27 10.41 -3.54 0.88
N THR A 28 9.79 -2.37 1.03
CA THR A 28 9.16 -2.02 2.29
C THR A 28 7.89 -2.86 2.48
N SER A 29 7.84 -3.57 3.58
CA SER A 29 6.69 -4.39 3.92
C SER A 29 5.50 -3.51 4.25
N PHE A 30 4.30 -3.94 3.85
CA PHE A 30 3.11 -3.15 4.15
C PHE A 30 2.93 -2.99 5.66
N SER A 31 3.34 -3.99 6.42
CA SER A 31 3.22 -3.92 7.87
C SER A 31 4.18 -2.89 8.49
N ASP A 32 5.20 -2.47 7.74
CA ASP A 32 6.14 -1.45 8.21
C ASP A 32 5.61 -0.04 7.97
N ILE A 33 4.53 0.10 7.21
CA ILE A 33 3.95 1.39 6.93
C ILE A 33 3.18 1.85 8.17
N PRO A 34 3.29 3.14 8.55
CA PRO A 34 2.55 3.63 9.72
C PRO A 34 1.05 3.37 9.57
N GLU A 35 0.41 3.08 10.67
CA GLU A 35 -1.01 2.73 10.60
C GLU A 35 -1.90 3.92 10.28
N ASP A 36 -1.39 5.13 10.50
CA ASP A 36 -2.14 6.32 10.15
C ASP A 36 -1.89 6.79 8.72
N TRP A 37 -1.17 6.00 7.94
CA TRP A 37 -0.94 6.32 6.54
C TRP A 37 -2.24 6.14 5.76
N CYS A 38 -2.50 7.09 4.89
CA CYS A 38 -3.69 7.08 4.05
C CYS A 38 -3.31 6.88 2.60
N CYS A 39 -4.29 6.41 1.82
CA CYS A 39 -4.08 6.28 0.39
C CYS A 39 -3.65 7.63 -0.21
N PRO A 40 -2.51 7.68 -0.90
CA PRO A 40 -2.05 8.96 -1.44
C PRO A 40 -2.85 9.44 -2.64
N ASP A 41 -3.66 8.57 -3.21
CA ASP A 41 -4.41 8.90 -4.40
C ASP A 41 -5.75 9.54 -4.05
N CYS A 42 -6.52 8.92 -3.18
CA CYS A 42 -7.83 9.44 -2.81
C CYS A 42 -7.83 10.09 -1.42
N ALA A 43 -6.85 9.75 -0.58
CA ALA A 43 -6.70 10.28 0.78
C ALA A 43 -7.94 10.06 1.66
N VAL A 44 -8.82 9.15 1.27
CA VAL A 44 -10.02 8.85 2.02
C VAL A 44 -9.86 7.57 2.81
N ARG A 45 -9.20 6.59 2.21
CA ARG A 45 -9.02 5.30 2.84
C ARG A 45 -7.72 5.23 3.59
N GLU A 46 -7.77 4.61 4.76
CA GLU A 46 -6.59 4.42 5.58
C GLU A 46 -5.96 3.08 5.28
N LYS A 47 -4.76 2.89 5.82
CA LYS A 47 -4.02 1.66 5.60
C LYS A 47 -4.87 0.43 5.92
N VAL A 48 -5.66 0.49 6.99
CA VAL A 48 -6.44 -0.67 7.42
C VAL A 48 -7.52 -1.03 6.43
N ASP A 49 -7.90 -0.11 5.55
CA ASP A 49 -8.93 -0.37 4.55
C ASP A 49 -8.39 -1.08 3.32
N PHE A 50 -7.07 -1.11 3.16
CA PHE A 50 -6.47 -1.74 1.98
C PHE A 50 -6.69 -3.24 2.01
N GLU A 51 -6.88 -3.82 0.83
CA GLU A 51 -7.09 -5.24 0.69
C GLU A 51 -5.90 -5.90 0.03
N GLU A 52 -5.52 -7.04 0.55
CA GLU A 52 -4.44 -7.82 -0.03
C GLU A 52 -4.99 -8.54 -1.26
N ILE A 53 -4.46 -8.19 -2.43
CA ILE A 53 -5.01 -8.72 -3.67
C ILE A 53 -4.06 -9.64 -4.40
N GLY A 54 -2.81 -9.72 -3.97
CA GLY A 54 -1.91 -10.55 -4.72
C GLY A 54 -0.75 -10.99 -3.89
N ALA A 55 -0.87 -12.15 -3.30
CA ALA A 55 0.30 -12.79 -2.75
C ALA A 55 1.02 -13.43 -3.92
N MET A 56 2.23 -13.00 -4.16
CA MET A 56 2.99 -13.60 -5.23
C MET A 56 3.26 -15.04 -4.95
N LYS A 57 3.07 -15.83 -5.93
CA LYS A 57 3.36 -17.24 -5.82
C LYS A 57 4.76 -17.52 -6.27
#